data_df6291d7dd7a45727fcdf45907accc0a
#
_entry.id   df6291d7dd7a45727fcdf45907accc0a
#
_cell.length_a   1.000
_cell.length_b   1.000
_cell.length_c   1.000
_cell.angle_alpha   90.00
_cell.angle_beta   90.00
_cell.angle_gamma   90.00
#
_symmetry.space_group_name_H-M   'P 1'
#
loop_
_entity.id
_entity.type
_entity.pdbx_description
1 polymer ?
#
loop_
_entity_poly.entity_id
_entity_poly.type
_entity_poly.pdbx_seq_one_letter_code
_entity_poly.pdbx_strand_id
1 'polypeptide(L)'
;MSYKVDNAVIMAAGASSRFAPLSYEMPKSLISVRGEVLIERQIRQLKEAGIDDIIIVTGYMKHSFEYLREKFGVTIVENDAYNVRNNNSTIYAVRDLLRNTYICSSDNYFTADPFEAEVDDSYYAALYADGKTNEWCMTEGSDGYVNGVTVGGENSWYMLGHTFWNEDFSKEFVDVLTREYDRPETADKLWEAIYAEHLDRLKMKIRRYKDSDIFEFDCLDELREFDSSYIEDTRSAIIKSIAEKEGCRESDIRGIKTVKGAGSTEACGFLFTLGGCEYKYEYKNKEWRKIH
;
A
#
# COMPACT_ATOMS: atom_id res chain seq x y z
N MET A 1 -28.57 8.35 -5.40
CA MET A 1 -28.26 7.70 -6.69
C MET A 1 -27.12 6.75 -6.42
N SER A 2 -27.12 5.53 -6.97
CA SER A 2 -25.96 4.65 -6.90
C SER A 2 -25.18 4.71 -8.23
N TYR A 3 -23.89 4.49 -8.15
CA TYR A 3 -22.98 4.39 -9.29
C TYR A 3 -22.61 2.92 -9.46
N LYS A 4 -22.83 2.36 -10.64
CA LYS A 4 -22.30 1.06 -10.97
C LYS A 4 -20.78 1.16 -11.09
N VAL A 5 -20.04 0.28 -10.42
CA VAL A 5 -18.59 0.22 -10.53
C VAL A 5 -18.20 -0.29 -11.91
N ASP A 6 -17.34 0.43 -12.60
CA ASP A 6 -16.85 0.07 -13.93
C ASP A 6 -15.59 -0.79 -13.86
N ASN A 7 -14.66 -0.42 -12.99
CA ASN A 7 -13.37 -1.11 -12.85
C ASN A 7 -12.71 -0.87 -11.49
N ALA A 8 -11.57 -1.53 -11.29
CA ALA A 8 -10.71 -1.33 -10.14
C ALA A 8 -9.25 -1.17 -10.58
N VAL A 9 -8.53 -0.26 -9.92
CA VAL A 9 -7.08 -0.07 -10.05
C VAL A 9 -6.43 -0.52 -8.77
N ILE A 10 -5.49 -1.48 -8.84
CA ILE A 10 -4.66 -1.91 -7.71
C ILE A 10 -3.26 -1.31 -7.89
N MET A 11 -2.87 -0.44 -6.97
CA MET A 11 -1.58 0.25 -6.97
C MET A 11 -0.50 -0.66 -6.39
N ALA A 12 0.35 -1.24 -7.24
CA ALA A 12 1.40 -2.19 -6.89
C ALA A 12 2.79 -1.79 -7.40
N ALA A 13 3.02 -0.50 -7.65
CA ALA A 13 4.27 -0.02 -8.25
C ALA A 13 5.39 0.24 -7.24
N GLY A 14 5.07 0.39 -5.95
CA GLY A 14 6.00 0.79 -4.90
C GLY A 14 6.96 -0.31 -4.45
N ALA A 15 8.15 0.09 -3.98
CA ALA A 15 9.17 -0.85 -3.46
C ALA A 15 8.92 -1.34 -2.04
N SER A 16 7.98 -0.73 -1.29
CA SER A 16 7.64 -1.08 0.11
C SER A 16 8.87 -1.26 1.00
N SER A 17 9.84 -0.34 0.91
CA SER A 17 11.17 -0.49 1.50
C SER A 17 11.17 -0.70 3.03
N ARG A 18 10.12 -0.23 3.73
CA ARG A 18 9.96 -0.46 5.19
C ARG A 18 9.78 -1.94 5.53
N PHE A 19 9.32 -2.75 4.57
CA PHE A 19 9.09 -4.20 4.74
C PHE A 19 10.34 -5.06 4.46
N ALA A 20 11.53 -4.48 4.62
CA ALA A 20 12.80 -5.20 4.49
C ALA A 20 12.89 -6.38 5.50
N PRO A 21 13.58 -7.50 5.17
CA PRO A 21 14.19 -7.77 3.87
C PRO A 21 13.24 -8.37 2.84
N LEU A 22 12.02 -8.75 3.24
CA LEU A 22 11.06 -9.42 2.35
C LEU A 22 10.78 -8.61 1.08
N SER A 23 10.58 -7.29 1.19
CA SER A 23 10.33 -6.43 0.03
C SER A 23 11.54 -6.32 -0.92
N TYR A 24 12.74 -6.68 -0.48
CA TYR A 24 13.92 -6.80 -1.35
C TYR A 24 13.92 -8.12 -2.14
N GLU A 25 13.29 -9.16 -1.60
CA GLU A 25 13.25 -10.51 -2.20
C GLU A 25 12.01 -10.69 -3.11
N MET A 26 10.89 -10.03 -2.78
CA MET A 26 9.65 -10.06 -3.57
C MET A 26 8.80 -8.80 -3.30
N PRO A 27 7.94 -8.40 -4.24
CA PRO A 27 6.97 -7.32 -3.98
C PRO A 27 6.10 -7.62 -2.77
N LYS A 28 5.85 -6.62 -1.89
CA LYS A 28 5.01 -6.77 -0.67
C LYS A 28 3.63 -7.34 -1.00
N SER A 29 3.01 -6.90 -2.09
CA SER A 29 1.71 -7.38 -2.55
C SER A 29 1.65 -8.85 -2.96
N LEU A 30 2.82 -9.48 -3.21
CA LEU A 30 2.93 -10.90 -3.53
C LEU A 30 3.24 -11.78 -2.30
N ILE A 31 3.34 -11.17 -1.12
CA ILE A 31 3.53 -11.92 0.13
C ILE A 31 2.24 -12.68 0.46
N SER A 32 2.40 -13.93 0.90
CA SER A 32 1.27 -14.76 1.35
C SER A 32 0.95 -14.44 2.81
N VAL A 33 -0.25 -14.01 3.10
CA VAL A 33 -0.76 -13.76 4.45
C VAL A 33 -1.89 -14.74 4.74
N ARG A 34 -1.79 -15.48 5.84
CA ARG A 34 -2.74 -16.55 6.22
C ARG A 34 -3.03 -17.53 5.07
N GLY A 35 -1.99 -17.86 4.28
CA GLY A 35 -2.06 -18.82 3.20
C GLY A 35 -2.54 -18.26 1.85
N GLU A 36 -2.84 -16.97 1.74
CA GLU A 36 -3.27 -16.32 0.50
C GLU A 36 -2.33 -15.18 0.11
N VAL A 37 -2.01 -15.06 -1.17
CA VAL A 37 -1.23 -13.92 -1.69
C VAL A 37 -2.08 -12.65 -1.62
N LEU A 38 -1.56 -11.56 -1.02
CA LEU A 38 -2.32 -10.32 -0.76
C LEU A 38 -3.08 -9.81 -1.98
N ILE A 39 -2.38 -9.56 -3.08
CA ILE A 39 -3.01 -9.03 -4.29
C ILE A 39 -4.00 -10.01 -4.92
N GLU A 40 -3.73 -11.33 -4.84
CA GLU A 40 -4.65 -12.34 -5.37
C GLU A 40 -5.95 -12.40 -4.56
N ARG A 41 -5.86 -12.19 -3.24
CA ARG A 41 -7.03 -12.07 -2.38
C ARG A 41 -7.90 -10.88 -2.78
N GLN A 42 -7.31 -9.70 -2.98
CA GLN A 42 -8.04 -8.52 -3.43
C GLN A 42 -8.69 -8.74 -4.81
N ILE A 43 -7.96 -9.33 -5.77
CA ILE A 43 -8.50 -9.65 -7.10
C ILE A 43 -9.73 -10.58 -6.98
N ARG A 44 -9.67 -11.62 -6.12
CA ARG A 44 -10.82 -12.51 -5.92
C ARG A 44 -12.01 -11.79 -5.32
N GLN A 45 -11.79 -10.97 -4.29
CA GLN A 45 -12.85 -10.18 -3.65
C GLN A 45 -13.51 -9.21 -4.65
N LEU A 46 -12.74 -8.50 -5.47
CA LEU A 46 -13.28 -7.66 -6.54
C LEU A 46 -14.14 -8.44 -7.53
N LYS A 47 -13.67 -9.63 -7.96
CA LYS A 47 -14.42 -10.49 -8.88
C LYS A 47 -15.69 -11.07 -8.24
N GLU A 48 -15.64 -11.44 -6.97
CA GLU A 48 -16.80 -11.92 -6.20
C GLU A 48 -17.86 -10.81 -6.07
N ALA A 49 -17.44 -9.55 -5.99
CA ALA A 49 -18.32 -8.38 -6.06
C ALA A 49 -18.84 -8.07 -7.48
N GLY A 50 -18.42 -8.82 -8.51
CA GLY A 50 -18.83 -8.61 -9.91
C GLY A 50 -18.03 -7.54 -10.65
N ILE A 51 -16.83 -7.22 -10.18
CA ILE A 51 -15.92 -6.25 -10.81
C ILE A 51 -14.82 -7.03 -11.54
N ASP A 52 -14.99 -7.21 -12.85
CA ASP A 52 -14.09 -8.03 -13.67
C ASP A 52 -12.98 -7.22 -14.37
N ASP A 53 -13.20 -5.94 -14.64
CA ASP A 53 -12.20 -5.05 -15.26
C ASP A 53 -11.24 -4.56 -14.17
N ILE A 54 -10.17 -5.31 -13.94
CA ILE A 54 -9.18 -5.05 -12.90
C ILE A 54 -7.84 -4.68 -13.55
N ILE A 55 -7.30 -3.53 -13.16
CA ILE A 55 -6.05 -2.97 -13.65
C ILE A 55 -5.03 -2.99 -12.51
N ILE A 56 -3.88 -3.62 -12.72
CA ILE A 56 -2.77 -3.61 -11.75
C ILE A 56 -1.68 -2.70 -12.30
N VAL A 57 -1.33 -1.67 -11.51
CA VAL A 57 -0.23 -0.77 -11.89
C VAL A 57 1.03 -1.22 -11.19
N THR A 58 2.03 -1.61 -11.97
CA THR A 58 3.31 -2.18 -11.51
C THR A 58 4.48 -1.23 -11.77
N GLY A 59 5.57 -1.42 -11.05
CA GLY A 59 6.83 -0.69 -11.23
C GLY A 59 8.01 -1.51 -10.68
N TYR A 60 8.23 -1.46 -9.38
CA TYR A 60 9.23 -2.28 -8.72
C TYR A 60 8.97 -3.79 -8.94
N MET A 61 10.00 -4.52 -9.38
CA MET A 61 9.91 -5.96 -9.70
C MET A 61 8.71 -6.33 -10.60
N LYS A 62 8.33 -5.48 -11.54
CA LYS A 62 7.15 -5.60 -12.40
C LYS A 62 6.94 -6.98 -13.01
N HIS A 63 8.02 -7.68 -13.41
CA HIS A 63 7.94 -9.01 -14.01
C HIS A 63 7.35 -10.08 -13.08
N SER A 64 7.39 -9.88 -11.77
CA SER A 64 6.82 -10.80 -10.80
C SER A 64 5.29 -10.85 -10.84
N PHE A 65 4.65 -9.87 -11.48
CA PHE A 65 3.19 -9.77 -11.58
C PHE A 65 2.59 -10.36 -12.86
N GLU A 66 3.42 -10.68 -13.87
CA GLU A 66 2.92 -11.09 -15.19
C GLU A 66 2.02 -12.33 -15.18
N TYR A 67 2.25 -13.26 -14.25
CA TYR A 67 1.41 -14.46 -14.10
C TYR A 67 -0.06 -14.14 -13.76
N LEU A 68 -0.34 -12.96 -13.19
CA LEU A 68 -1.70 -12.53 -12.84
C LEU A 68 -2.58 -12.31 -14.08
N ARG A 69 -1.98 -11.98 -15.23
CA ARG A 69 -2.70 -11.88 -16.51
C ARG A 69 -3.36 -13.21 -16.87
N GLU A 70 -2.59 -14.29 -16.85
CA GLU A 70 -3.08 -15.62 -17.21
C GLU A 70 -4.02 -16.17 -16.12
N LYS A 71 -3.65 -15.97 -14.85
CA LYS A 71 -4.38 -16.53 -13.71
C LYS A 71 -5.74 -15.89 -13.49
N PHE A 72 -5.85 -14.57 -13.68
CA PHE A 72 -7.04 -13.81 -13.30
C PHE A 72 -7.65 -12.99 -14.44
N GLY A 73 -7.01 -12.88 -15.60
CA GLY A 73 -7.48 -12.08 -16.71
C GLY A 73 -7.38 -10.57 -16.47
N VAL A 74 -6.48 -10.13 -15.61
CA VAL A 74 -6.30 -8.72 -15.27
C VAL A 74 -5.44 -7.98 -16.31
N THR A 75 -5.61 -6.66 -16.38
CA THR A 75 -4.76 -5.77 -17.16
C THR A 75 -3.58 -5.31 -16.29
N ILE A 76 -2.34 -5.37 -16.79
CA ILE A 76 -1.18 -4.81 -16.10
C ILE A 76 -0.70 -3.59 -16.88
N VAL A 77 -0.56 -2.46 -16.18
CA VAL A 77 -0.01 -1.21 -16.68
C VAL A 77 1.28 -0.91 -15.94
N GLU A 78 2.30 -0.50 -16.67
CA GLU A 78 3.58 -0.14 -16.08
C GLU A 78 3.60 1.35 -15.72
N ASN A 79 4.07 1.66 -14.52
CA ASN A 79 4.41 3.01 -14.08
C ASN A 79 5.92 3.20 -14.21
N ASP A 80 6.40 3.79 -15.29
CA ASP A 80 7.82 4.06 -15.54
C ASP A 80 8.43 5.10 -14.59
N ALA A 81 7.60 5.88 -13.90
CA ALA A 81 8.03 6.94 -12.99
C ALA A 81 8.06 6.51 -11.51
N TYR A 82 7.82 5.23 -11.19
CA TYR A 82 7.66 4.74 -9.81
C TYR A 82 8.85 5.02 -8.89
N ASN A 83 10.06 5.15 -9.44
CA ASN A 83 11.30 5.35 -8.69
C ASN A 83 11.72 6.84 -8.55
N VAL A 84 11.05 7.72 -9.29
CA VAL A 84 11.35 9.19 -9.30
C VAL A 84 10.16 10.04 -8.88
N ARG A 85 8.99 9.42 -8.73
CA ARG A 85 7.76 10.07 -8.26
C ARG A 85 7.04 9.19 -7.25
N ASN A 86 6.20 9.81 -6.43
CA ASN A 86 5.35 9.10 -5.48
C ASN A 86 4.13 8.47 -6.18
N ASN A 87 3.17 7.92 -5.42
CA ASN A 87 2.00 7.19 -5.93
C ASN A 87 1.07 8.00 -6.84
N ASN A 88 1.19 9.34 -6.89
CA ASN A 88 0.52 10.17 -7.90
C ASN A 88 0.84 9.73 -9.33
N SER A 89 2.06 9.24 -9.58
CA SER A 89 2.47 8.71 -10.88
C SER A 89 1.76 7.41 -11.23
N THR A 90 1.36 6.62 -10.24
CA THR A 90 0.57 5.41 -10.45
C THR A 90 -0.83 5.76 -10.99
N ILE A 91 -1.49 6.77 -10.40
CA ILE A 91 -2.77 7.28 -10.89
C ILE A 91 -2.60 7.90 -12.28
N TYR A 92 -1.53 8.67 -12.49
CA TYR A 92 -1.25 9.29 -13.78
C TYR A 92 -1.06 8.27 -14.92
N ALA A 93 -0.45 7.12 -14.63
CA ALA A 93 -0.24 6.05 -15.61
C ALA A 93 -1.56 5.43 -16.14
N VAL A 94 -2.62 5.47 -15.33
CA VAL A 94 -3.95 4.91 -15.68
C VAL A 94 -5.05 5.96 -15.82
N ARG A 95 -4.70 7.26 -15.86
CA ARG A 95 -5.65 8.37 -15.86
C ARG A 95 -6.75 8.27 -16.92
N ASP A 96 -6.42 7.71 -18.09
CA ASP A 96 -7.36 7.55 -19.21
C ASP A 96 -8.32 6.35 -19.03
N LEU A 97 -8.12 5.54 -17.99
CA LEU A 97 -8.90 4.35 -17.68
C LEU A 97 -9.85 4.55 -16.49
N LEU A 98 -9.70 5.67 -15.77
CA LEU A 98 -10.53 5.97 -14.59
C LEU A 98 -11.94 6.37 -14.98
N ARG A 99 -12.92 5.77 -14.31
CA ARG A 99 -14.37 6.00 -14.47
C ARG A 99 -15.03 5.94 -13.08
N ASN A 100 -16.06 5.14 -12.89
CA ASN A 100 -16.52 4.74 -11.56
C ASN A 100 -15.57 3.64 -11.05
N THR A 101 -14.49 4.05 -10.38
CA THR A 101 -13.30 3.22 -10.19
C THR A 101 -12.99 3.02 -8.72
N TYR A 102 -12.74 1.78 -8.30
CA TYR A 102 -12.03 1.53 -7.05
C TYR A 102 -10.53 1.78 -7.22
N ILE A 103 -9.93 2.52 -6.30
CA ILE A 103 -8.48 2.64 -6.16
C ILE A 103 -8.06 1.91 -4.88
N CYS A 104 -7.23 0.89 -5.03
CA CYS A 104 -6.83 -0.01 -3.95
C CYS A 104 -5.32 0.02 -3.74
N SER A 105 -4.88 0.04 -2.48
CA SER A 105 -3.52 -0.28 -2.10
C SER A 105 -3.32 -1.79 -2.12
N SER A 106 -2.27 -2.26 -2.80
CA SER A 106 -2.04 -3.70 -3.03
C SER A 106 -1.58 -4.49 -1.81
N ASP A 107 -1.31 -3.80 -0.70
CA ASP A 107 -0.79 -4.35 0.55
C ASP A 107 -1.82 -4.40 1.68
N ASN A 108 -3.06 -4.05 1.41
CA ASN A 108 -4.15 -4.21 2.35
C ASN A 108 -4.66 -5.66 2.39
N TYR A 109 -4.93 -6.15 3.60
CA TYR A 109 -5.62 -7.41 3.85
C TYR A 109 -7.02 -7.13 4.40
N PHE A 110 -8.05 -7.45 3.61
CA PHE A 110 -9.44 -7.34 4.03
C PHE A 110 -9.91 -8.68 4.61
N THR A 111 -10.42 -8.69 5.84
CA THR A 111 -10.90 -9.92 6.49
C THR A 111 -12.19 -10.44 5.88
N ALA A 112 -13.06 -9.53 5.45
CA ALA A 112 -14.25 -9.78 4.65
C ALA A 112 -14.16 -9.01 3.34
N ASP A 113 -15.03 -9.30 2.37
CA ASP A 113 -15.09 -8.55 1.12
C ASP A 113 -15.66 -7.15 1.38
N PRO A 114 -14.87 -6.07 1.13
CA PRO A 114 -15.35 -4.71 1.31
C PRO A 114 -15.95 -4.10 0.02
N PHE A 115 -15.91 -4.82 -1.10
CA PHE A 115 -16.27 -4.31 -2.42
C PHE A 115 -17.75 -4.54 -2.73
N GLU A 116 -18.34 -3.62 -3.44
CA GLU A 116 -19.73 -3.62 -3.86
C GLU A 116 -19.82 -3.27 -5.36
N ALA A 117 -20.72 -3.93 -6.10
CA ALA A 117 -20.94 -3.64 -7.52
C ALA A 117 -21.57 -2.26 -7.78
N GLU A 118 -22.25 -1.70 -6.77
CA GLU A 118 -22.90 -0.40 -6.81
C GLU A 118 -22.54 0.38 -5.55
N VAL A 119 -22.16 1.65 -5.68
CA VAL A 119 -21.72 2.53 -4.60
C VAL A 119 -22.46 3.86 -4.66
N ASP A 120 -22.88 4.37 -3.51
CA ASP A 120 -23.71 5.57 -3.45
C ASP A 120 -22.97 6.87 -3.76
N ASP A 121 -21.67 6.96 -3.42
CA ASP A 121 -20.87 8.19 -3.62
C ASP A 121 -19.37 7.88 -3.54
N SER A 122 -18.53 8.83 -3.98
CA SER A 122 -17.09 8.74 -3.76
C SER A 122 -16.76 8.74 -2.28
N TYR A 123 -15.86 7.86 -1.86
CA TYR A 123 -15.46 7.72 -0.47
C TYR A 123 -14.01 7.27 -0.30
N TYR A 124 -13.45 7.52 0.88
CA TYR A 124 -12.23 6.89 1.37
C TYR A 124 -12.56 5.97 2.55
N ALA A 125 -12.06 4.74 2.52
CA ALA A 125 -12.13 3.81 3.66
C ALA A 125 -11.32 4.35 4.84
N ALA A 126 -11.83 4.19 6.05
CA ALA A 126 -11.19 4.72 7.23
C ALA A 126 -11.33 3.80 8.44
N LEU A 127 -10.28 3.76 9.25
CA LEU A 127 -10.30 3.20 10.60
C LEU A 127 -10.25 4.33 11.64
N TYR A 128 -10.63 4.01 12.87
CA TYR A 128 -10.61 4.98 13.97
C TYR A 128 -9.37 4.79 14.84
N ALA A 129 -8.57 5.82 14.99
CA ALA A 129 -7.46 5.83 15.94
C ALA A 129 -7.99 6.21 17.33
N ASP A 130 -7.90 5.29 18.30
CA ASP A 130 -8.10 5.57 19.71
C ASP A 130 -6.78 6.09 20.31
N GLY A 131 -6.72 7.39 20.60
CA GLY A 131 -5.51 8.08 21.00
C GLY A 131 -4.75 8.73 19.84
N LYS A 132 -3.44 8.93 20.03
CA LYS A 132 -2.56 9.61 19.06
C LYS A 132 -2.19 8.71 17.89
N THR A 133 -2.19 9.29 16.70
CA THR A 133 -1.74 8.63 15.46
C THR A 133 -0.90 9.58 14.62
N ASN A 134 -0.05 9.02 13.75
CA ASN A 134 0.70 9.75 12.74
C ASN A 134 0.09 9.58 11.33
N GLU A 135 -1.07 8.92 11.25
CA GLU A 135 -1.76 8.64 9.98
C GLU A 135 -2.44 9.88 9.41
N TRP A 136 -2.93 9.77 8.18
CA TRP A 136 -3.69 10.82 7.49
C TRP A 136 -5.12 10.88 8.03
N CYS A 137 -5.36 11.79 8.96
CA CYS A 137 -6.65 11.96 9.64
C CYS A 137 -7.61 12.84 8.84
N MET A 138 -8.87 12.42 8.80
CA MET A 138 -9.94 13.11 8.09
C MET A 138 -10.95 13.74 9.07
N THR A 139 -11.44 14.91 8.72
CA THR A 139 -12.61 15.52 9.35
C THR A 139 -13.76 15.63 8.35
N GLU A 140 -15.00 15.56 8.86
CA GLU A 140 -16.24 15.59 8.07
C GLU A 140 -16.99 16.91 8.31
N GLY A 141 -17.42 17.52 7.24
CA GLY A 141 -18.24 18.73 7.26
C GLY A 141 -19.72 18.43 7.55
N SER A 142 -20.51 19.48 7.76
CA SER A 142 -21.96 19.36 7.97
C SER A 142 -22.71 18.83 6.74
N ASP A 143 -22.07 18.85 5.58
CA ASP A 143 -22.58 18.30 4.32
C ASP A 143 -22.27 16.80 4.15
N GLY A 144 -21.56 16.18 5.11
CA GLY A 144 -21.20 14.75 5.10
C GLY A 144 -20.00 14.42 4.24
N TYR A 145 -19.27 15.42 3.74
CA TYR A 145 -18.04 15.22 2.98
C TYR A 145 -16.81 15.58 3.81
N VAL A 146 -15.69 15.00 3.45
CA VAL A 146 -14.39 15.37 4.00
C VAL A 146 -14.13 16.84 3.75
N ASN A 147 -13.85 17.59 4.81
CA ASN A 147 -13.56 19.01 4.78
C ASN A 147 -12.16 19.37 5.32
N GLY A 148 -11.43 18.40 5.82
CA GLY A 148 -10.06 18.55 6.27
C GLY A 148 -9.31 17.24 6.27
N VAL A 149 -8.03 17.30 5.90
CA VAL A 149 -7.08 16.18 5.96
C VAL A 149 -5.80 16.69 6.61
N THR A 150 -5.33 16.01 7.64
CA THR A 150 -4.09 16.36 8.35
C THR A 150 -3.26 15.13 8.64
N VAL A 151 -1.93 15.25 8.55
CA VAL A 151 -1.02 14.19 8.99
C VAL A 151 -0.86 14.28 10.50
N GLY A 152 -1.16 13.17 11.18
CA GLY A 152 -1.19 13.12 12.63
C GLY A 152 -2.50 13.66 13.23
N GLY A 153 -2.88 13.10 14.36
CA GLY A 153 -4.12 13.46 15.07
C GLY A 153 -4.27 12.68 16.35
N GLU A 154 -5.44 12.84 16.95
CA GLU A 154 -5.83 12.10 18.15
C GLU A 154 -7.34 11.84 18.11
N ASN A 155 -7.75 10.61 18.42
CA ASN A 155 -9.16 10.20 18.44
C ASN A 155 -9.89 10.55 17.12
N SER A 156 -9.31 10.10 16.01
CA SER A 156 -9.70 10.54 14.65
C SER A 156 -9.85 9.38 13.69
N TRP A 157 -10.73 9.56 12.69
CA TRP A 157 -10.79 8.68 11.53
C TRP A 157 -9.61 8.96 10.60
N TYR A 158 -8.85 7.91 10.23
CA TYR A 158 -7.70 8.03 9.35
C TYR A 158 -7.84 7.16 8.09
N MET A 159 -7.21 7.60 7.03
CA MET A 159 -7.20 6.93 5.73
C MET A 159 -6.49 5.59 5.82
N LEU A 160 -7.20 4.50 5.56
CA LEU A 160 -6.63 3.17 5.39
C LEU A 160 -7.54 2.32 4.52
N GLY A 161 -6.97 1.63 3.55
CA GLY A 161 -7.69 0.71 2.70
C GLY A 161 -7.86 1.23 1.28
N HIS A 162 -9.08 1.09 0.77
CA HIS A 162 -9.45 1.44 -0.60
C HIS A 162 -10.29 2.73 -0.64
N THR A 163 -10.40 3.28 -1.83
CA THR A 163 -11.28 4.41 -2.12
C THR A 163 -12.11 4.10 -3.36
N PHE A 164 -13.32 4.62 -3.41
CA PHE A 164 -14.14 4.61 -4.62
C PHE A 164 -14.25 6.03 -5.16
N TRP A 165 -14.01 6.18 -6.45
CA TRP A 165 -14.15 7.42 -7.20
C TRP A 165 -15.29 7.26 -8.21
N ASN A 166 -16.34 8.07 -8.11
CA ASN A 166 -17.31 8.16 -9.19
C ASN A 166 -16.70 8.85 -10.42
N GLU A 167 -17.36 8.77 -11.55
CA GLU A 167 -16.81 9.28 -12.82
C GLU A 167 -16.50 10.79 -12.77
N ASP A 168 -17.33 11.57 -12.08
CA ASP A 168 -17.12 13.02 -11.97
C ASP A 168 -15.89 13.33 -11.11
N PHE A 169 -15.71 12.61 -9.99
CA PHE A 169 -14.51 12.71 -9.17
C PHE A 169 -13.27 12.29 -9.95
N SER A 170 -13.33 11.18 -10.68
CA SER A 170 -12.23 10.68 -11.50
C SER A 170 -11.78 11.71 -12.53
N LYS A 171 -12.71 12.31 -13.26
CA LYS A 171 -12.43 13.37 -14.25
C LYS A 171 -11.80 14.60 -13.61
N GLU A 172 -12.37 15.04 -12.50
CA GLU A 172 -11.89 16.23 -11.78
C GLU A 172 -10.47 16.00 -11.20
N PHE A 173 -10.23 14.82 -10.60
CA PHE A 173 -8.91 14.48 -10.08
C PHE A 173 -7.85 14.39 -11.20
N VAL A 174 -8.19 13.77 -12.32
CA VAL A 174 -7.29 13.67 -13.49
C VAL A 174 -6.96 15.05 -14.05
N ASP A 175 -7.95 15.97 -14.11
CA ASP A 175 -7.73 17.34 -14.55
C ASP A 175 -6.74 18.08 -13.60
N VAL A 176 -6.95 17.99 -12.29
CA VAL A 176 -6.04 18.56 -11.28
C VAL A 176 -4.65 17.95 -11.41
N LEU A 177 -4.56 16.63 -11.39
CA LEU A 177 -3.27 15.92 -11.46
C LEU A 177 -2.51 16.27 -12.74
N THR A 178 -3.17 16.32 -13.89
CA THR A 178 -2.54 16.62 -15.19
C THR A 178 -1.96 18.03 -15.21
N ARG A 179 -2.67 19.01 -14.65
CA ARG A 179 -2.16 20.42 -14.57
C ARG A 179 -0.96 20.56 -13.65
N GLU A 180 -0.85 19.72 -12.63
CA GLU A 180 0.18 19.82 -11.61
C GLU A 180 1.33 18.82 -11.80
N TYR A 181 1.15 17.83 -12.66
CA TYR A 181 2.06 16.69 -12.76
C TYR A 181 3.51 17.10 -13.00
N ASP A 182 3.76 18.04 -13.91
CA ASP A 182 5.12 18.45 -14.28
C ASP A 182 5.75 19.46 -13.30
N ARG A 183 5.03 19.88 -12.25
CA ARG A 183 5.59 20.74 -11.22
C ARG A 183 6.55 19.94 -10.34
N PRO A 184 7.77 20.44 -10.04
CA PRO A 184 8.75 19.71 -9.23
C PRO A 184 8.21 19.28 -7.86
N GLU A 185 7.42 20.14 -7.20
CA GLU A 185 6.83 19.90 -5.90
C GLU A 185 5.78 18.77 -5.89
N THR A 186 5.22 18.42 -7.05
CA THR A 186 4.24 17.34 -7.18
C THR A 186 4.92 15.96 -7.21
N ALA A 187 6.19 15.89 -7.57
CA ALA A 187 6.89 14.61 -7.71
C ALA A 187 6.83 13.76 -6.42
N ASP A 188 7.03 14.39 -5.28
CA ASP A 188 7.08 13.70 -3.97
C ASP A 188 5.70 13.59 -3.29
N LYS A 189 4.64 14.20 -3.85
CA LYS A 189 3.30 14.12 -3.25
C LYS A 189 2.67 12.75 -3.44
N LEU A 190 2.02 12.27 -2.38
CA LEU A 190 1.01 11.23 -2.51
C LEU A 190 -0.21 11.80 -3.25
N TRP A 191 -1.01 10.96 -3.91
CA TRP A 191 -2.26 11.41 -4.52
C TRP A 191 -3.24 11.93 -3.45
N GLU A 192 -3.15 11.41 -2.23
CA GLU A 192 -3.90 11.85 -1.06
C GLU A 192 -3.55 13.29 -0.65
N ALA A 193 -2.28 13.69 -0.82
CA ALA A 193 -1.88 15.08 -0.59
C ALA A 193 -2.48 16.03 -1.63
N ILE A 194 -2.51 15.60 -2.90
CA ILE A 194 -3.16 16.36 -3.97
C ILE A 194 -4.67 16.48 -3.69
N TYR A 195 -5.32 15.38 -3.27
CA TYR A 195 -6.71 15.40 -2.85
C TYR A 195 -6.95 16.41 -1.72
N ALA A 196 -6.12 16.39 -0.68
CA ALA A 196 -6.24 17.27 0.48
C ALA A 196 -6.09 18.77 0.15
N GLU A 197 -5.35 19.10 -0.90
CA GLU A 197 -5.19 20.48 -1.39
C GLU A 197 -6.40 20.99 -2.19
N HIS A 198 -7.33 20.09 -2.62
CA HIS A 198 -8.46 20.41 -3.50
C HIS A 198 -9.82 19.93 -2.96
N LEU A 199 -10.01 19.94 -1.63
CA LEU A 199 -11.25 19.49 -0.99
C LEU A 199 -12.50 20.30 -1.36
N ASP A 200 -12.33 21.50 -1.90
CA ASP A 200 -13.42 22.32 -2.44
C ASP A 200 -14.03 21.72 -3.69
N ARG A 201 -13.24 21.05 -4.53
CA ARG A 201 -13.61 20.45 -5.81
C ARG A 201 -13.78 18.93 -5.73
N LEU A 202 -12.90 18.26 -4.99
CA LEU A 202 -12.83 16.82 -4.85
C LEU A 202 -13.60 16.37 -3.60
N LYS A 203 -14.84 15.89 -3.77
CA LYS A 203 -15.72 15.52 -2.67
C LYS A 203 -15.74 14.03 -2.46
N MET A 204 -15.34 13.59 -1.25
CA MET A 204 -15.45 12.20 -0.79
C MET A 204 -16.11 12.14 0.58
N LYS A 205 -16.79 11.02 0.86
CA LYS A 205 -17.28 10.66 2.18
C LYS A 205 -16.26 9.82 2.93
N ILE A 206 -16.43 9.70 4.25
CA ILE A 206 -15.66 8.76 5.07
C ILE A 206 -16.45 7.46 5.16
N ARG A 207 -15.94 6.36 4.61
CA ARG A 207 -16.49 5.02 4.82
C ARG A 207 -15.79 4.35 5.99
N ARG A 208 -16.50 4.22 7.10
CA ARG A 208 -15.98 3.78 8.38
C ARG A 208 -15.98 2.26 8.47
N TYR A 209 -14.82 1.68 8.81
CA TYR A 209 -14.62 0.26 9.06
C TYR A 209 -14.17 0.04 10.51
N LYS A 210 -14.26 -1.22 10.98
CA LYS A 210 -13.71 -1.61 12.27
C LYS A 210 -12.23 -1.98 12.12
N ASP A 211 -11.47 -1.88 13.19
CA ASP A 211 -10.05 -2.25 13.23
C ASP A 211 -9.79 -3.71 12.81
N SER A 212 -10.82 -4.56 12.94
CA SER A 212 -10.76 -5.96 12.51
C SER A 212 -10.99 -6.20 11.01
N ASP A 213 -11.37 -5.18 10.26
CA ASP A 213 -11.83 -5.36 8.88
C ASP A 213 -10.72 -5.16 7.86
N ILE A 214 -9.78 -4.24 8.12
CA ILE A 214 -8.70 -3.86 7.21
C ILE A 214 -7.38 -3.89 7.97
N PHE A 215 -6.39 -4.58 7.42
CA PHE A 215 -5.03 -4.63 7.94
C PHE A 215 -4.02 -4.20 6.87
N GLU A 216 -3.02 -3.48 7.31
CA GLU A 216 -1.81 -3.17 6.56
C GLU A 216 -0.61 -3.49 7.45
N PHE A 217 0.47 -3.99 6.86
CA PHE A 217 1.67 -4.35 7.59
C PHE A 217 2.83 -3.51 7.08
N ASP A 218 3.43 -2.70 7.93
CA ASP A 218 4.58 -1.87 7.57
C ASP A 218 5.91 -2.58 7.74
N CYS A 219 5.94 -3.60 8.59
CA CYS A 219 7.15 -4.36 8.87
C CYS A 219 6.86 -5.85 9.14
N LEU A 220 7.95 -6.65 9.17
CA LEU A 220 7.86 -8.09 9.44
C LEU A 220 7.32 -8.39 10.86
N ASP A 221 7.60 -7.55 11.84
CA ASP A 221 7.15 -7.80 13.22
C ASP A 221 5.61 -7.64 13.32
N GLU A 222 5.01 -6.66 12.65
CA GLU A 222 3.54 -6.52 12.55
C GLU A 222 2.91 -7.71 11.81
N LEU A 223 3.55 -8.17 10.73
CA LEU A 223 3.07 -9.37 10.03
C LEU A 223 3.11 -10.62 10.93
N ARG A 224 4.16 -10.78 11.75
CA ARG A 224 4.27 -11.88 12.72
C ARG A 224 3.18 -11.86 13.79
N GLU A 225 2.75 -10.67 14.21
CA GLU A 225 1.64 -10.51 15.15
C GLU A 225 0.31 -10.96 14.53
N PHE A 226 0.10 -10.67 13.25
CA PHE A 226 -1.11 -11.04 12.53
C PHE A 226 -1.13 -12.48 12.03
N ASP A 227 -0.01 -12.95 11.48
CA ASP A 227 0.18 -14.31 10.93
C ASP A 227 1.34 -15.02 11.63
N SER A 228 1.02 -15.83 12.62
CA SER A 228 1.99 -16.56 13.44
C SER A 228 2.87 -17.54 12.64
N SER A 229 2.51 -17.89 11.40
CA SER A 229 3.35 -18.72 10.53
C SER A 229 4.68 -18.04 10.15
N TYR A 230 4.76 -16.70 10.28
CA TYR A 230 5.98 -15.93 10.06
C TYR A 230 6.93 -15.88 11.27
N ILE A 231 6.55 -16.47 12.40
CA ILE A 231 7.38 -16.47 13.61
C ILE A 231 8.61 -17.39 13.40
N GLU A 232 8.38 -18.61 12.98
CA GLU A 232 9.45 -19.62 12.82
C GLU A 232 10.00 -19.71 11.40
N ASP A 233 9.22 -19.29 10.39
CA ASP A 233 9.60 -19.25 8.98
C ASP A 233 9.16 -17.90 8.37
N THR A 234 10.09 -16.97 8.28
CA THR A 234 9.83 -15.64 7.69
C THR A 234 9.68 -15.68 6.18
N ARG A 235 9.98 -16.81 5.54
CA ARG A 235 10.03 -16.98 4.08
C ARG A 235 11.10 -16.09 3.40
N SER A 236 11.95 -15.44 4.20
CA SER A 236 13.08 -14.65 3.74
C SER A 236 14.35 -15.51 3.69
N ALA A 237 14.93 -15.68 2.50
CA ALA A 237 16.20 -16.38 2.35
C ALA A 237 17.32 -15.63 3.09
N ILE A 238 17.23 -14.30 3.19
CA ILE A 238 18.19 -13.48 3.91
C ILE A 238 18.12 -13.76 5.43
N ILE A 239 16.94 -13.69 6.03
CA ILE A 239 16.74 -13.96 7.46
C ILE A 239 17.18 -15.40 7.82
N LYS A 240 16.77 -16.36 6.99
CA LYS A 240 17.16 -17.76 7.16
C LYS A 240 18.68 -17.93 7.14
N SER A 241 19.38 -17.29 6.21
CA SER A 241 20.84 -17.34 6.12
C SER A 241 21.53 -16.73 7.35
N ILE A 242 20.96 -15.62 7.90
CA ILE A 242 21.48 -15.03 9.14
C ILE A 242 21.26 -16.01 10.30
N ALA A 243 20.06 -16.54 10.46
CA ALA A 243 19.71 -17.47 11.54
C ALA A 243 20.59 -18.72 11.54
N GLU A 244 20.81 -19.33 10.36
CA GLU A 244 21.69 -20.50 10.19
C GLU A 244 23.14 -20.20 10.60
N LYS A 245 23.70 -19.05 10.19
CA LYS A 245 25.10 -18.69 10.50
C LYS A 245 25.31 -18.28 11.95
N GLU A 246 24.33 -17.61 12.55
CA GLU A 246 24.37 -17.20 13.96
C GLU A 246 23.95 -18.33 14.92
N GLY A 247 23.39 -19.44 14.40
CA GLY A 247 22.92 -20.57 15.22
C GLY A 247 21.71 -20.21 16.08
N CYS A 248 20.82 -19.36 15.56
CA CYS A 248 19.62 -18.90 16.25
C CYS A 248 18.35 -19.21 15.42
N ARG A 249 17.16 -18.92 15.96
CA ARG A 249 15.89 -19.03 15.22
C ARG A 249 15.63 -17.74 14.45
N GLU A 250 14.87 -17.83 13.36
CA GLU A 250 14.42 -16.65 12.63
C GLU A 250 13.59 -15.70 13.51
N SER A 251 12.84 -16.24 14.49
CA SER A 251 12.08 -15.48 15.47
C SER A 251 12.93 -14.67 16.47
N ASP A 252 14.21 -14.97 16.59
CA ASP A 252 15.13 -14.22 17.45
C ASP A 252 15.68 -12.95 16.78
N ILE A 253 15.53 -12.85 15.44
CA ILE A 253 15.89 -11.67 14.63
C ILE A 253 14.68 -10.72 14.57
N ARG A 254 14.80 -9.54 15.20
CA ARG A 254 13.70 -8.59 15.42
C ARG A 254 14.12 -7.15 15.18
N GLY A 255 13.14 -6.23 15.26
CA GLY A 255 13.39 -4.79 15.19
C GLY A 255 14.03 -4.38 13.86
N ILE A 256 13.60 -5.01 12.77
CA ILE A 256 14.16 -4.77 11.43
C ILE A 256 13.80 -3.36 10.97
N LYS A 257 14.85 -2.59 10.61
CA LYS A 257 14.68 -1.22 10.11
C LYS A 257 15.50 -1.04 8.82
N THR A 258 14.86 -0.57 7.79
CA THR A 258 15.51 -0.30 6.49
C THR A 258 16.60 0.75 6.61
N VAL A 259 17.72 0.50 5.96
CA VAL A 259 18.80 1.49 5.74
C VAL A 259 18.77 1.91 4.28
N LYS A 260 18.60 3.21 4.03
CA LYS A 260 18.64 3.78 2.68
C LYS A 260 20.05 4.22 2.32
N GLY A 261 20.39 4.15 1.04
CA GLY A 261 21.63 4.72 0.52
C GLY A 261 21.67 6.25 0.67
N ALA A 262 22.86 6.82 0.80
CA ALA A 262 23.00 8.27 0.84
C ALA A 262 22.48 8.92 -0.44
N GLY A 263 21.44 9.79 -0.32
CA GLY A 263 20.79 10.43 -1.45
C GLY A 263 19.90 9.51 -2.31
N SER A 264 19.55 8.31 -1.85
CA SER A 264 18.71 7.36 -2.55
C SER A 264 17.43 7.05 -1.77
N THR A 265 16.34 6.79 -2.49
CA THR A 265 15.11 6.23 -1.94
C THR A 265 15.19 4.72 -1.77
N GLU A 266 16.15 4.07 -2.43
CA GLU A 266 16.32 2.61 -2.40
C GLU A 266 17.01 2.13 -1.13
N ALA A 267 16.58 0.98 -0.63
CA ALA A 267 17.19 0.31 0.50
C ALA A 267 18.54 -0.28 0.09
N CYS A 268 19.60 0.04 0.85
CA CYS A 268 20.93 -0.57 0.69
C CYS A 268 21.21 -1.70 1.70
N GLY A 269 20.31 -1.90 2.66
CA GLY A 269 20.40 -2.90 3.71
C GLY A 269 19.33 -2.68 4.79
N PHE A 270 19.54 -3.30 5.94
CA PHE A 270 18.67 -3.11 7.09
C PHE A 270 19.43 -3.30 8.40
N LEU A 271 18.92 -2.70 9.47
CA LEU A 271 19.31 -2.98 10.85
C LEU A 271 18.44 -4.09 11.41
N PHE A 272 18.97 -4.85 12.36
CA PHE A 272 18.19 -5.82 13.11
C PHE A 272 18.81 -6.05 14.49
N THR A 273 18.02 -6.56 15.43
CA THR A 273 18.48 -6.94 16.77
C THR A 273 18.52 -8.45 16.90
N LEU A 274 19.60 -8.96 17.52
CA LEU A 274 19.78 -10.36 17.86
C LEU A 274 20.55 -10.45 19.19
N GLY A 275 19.99 -11.17 20.17
CA GLY A 275 20.63 -11.37 21.49
C GLY A 275 20.91 -10.05 22.23
N GLY A 276 20.07 -9.01 22.03
CA GLY A 276 20.25 -7.69 22.64
C GLY A 276 21.32 -6.80 21.98
N CYS A 277 21.91 -7.25 20.88
CA CYS A 277 22.88 -6.49 20.09
C CYS A 277 22.25 -6.03 18.79
N GLU A 278 22.67 -4.87 18.28
CA GLU A 278 22.24 -4.34 16.99
C GLU A 278 23.26 -4.70 15.91
N TYR A 279 22.73 -5.12 14.76
CA TYR A 279 23.50 -5.52 13.58
C TYR A 279 23.04 -4.73 12.35
N LYS A 280 23.93 -4.56 11.39
CA LYS A 280 23.63 -4.00 10.07
C LYS A 280 23.92 -5.06 9.00
N TYR A 281 22.90 -5.36 8.19
CA TYR A 281 23.02 -6.16 6.96
C TYR A 281 23.16 -5.23 5.75
N GLU A 282 24.04 -5.56 4.81
CA GLU A 282 24.26 -4.82 3.57
C GLU A 282 23.95 -5.72 2.36
N TYR A 283 23.00 -5.31 1.51
CA TYR A 283 22.56 -6.09 0.35
C TYR A 283 23.68 -6.33 -0.67
N LYS A 284 24.55 -5.33 -0.87
CA LYS A 284 25.66 -5.40 -1.85
C LYS A 284 26.61 -6.54 -1.57
N ASN A 285 26.98 -6.74 -0.30
CA ASN A 285 27.99 -7.72 0.11
C ASN A 285 27.34 -9.01 0.60
N LYS A 286 26.03 -8.99 0.89
CA LYS A 286 25.29 -10.07 1.57
C LYS A 286 25.92 -10.45 2.92
N GLU A 287 26.42 -9.45 3.63
CA GLU A 287 27.10 -9.59 4.91
C GLU A 287 26.44 -8.73 5.97
N TRP A 288 26.61 -9.11 7.21
CA TRP A 288 26.20 -8.32 8.35
C TRP A 288 27.31 -8.20 9.37
N ARG A 289 27.25 -7.14 10.14
CA ARG A 289 28.20 -6.90 11.24
C ARG A 289 27.47 -6.29 12.43
N LYS A 290 27.96 -6.62 13.63
CA LYS A 290 27.52 -5.97 14.85
C LYS A 290 27.94 -4.51 14.83
N ILE A 291 27.04 -3.62 15.26
CA ILE A 291 27.29 -2.16 15.34
C ILE A 291 27.17 -1.62 16.74
N HIS A 292 26.40 -2.27 17.61
CA HIS A 292 26.29 -1.97 19.05
C HIS A 292 26.07 -3.23 19.87
#